data_3122cc394bfbc295c003d37a311c7958
#
_entry.id   3122cc394bfbc295c003d37a311c7958
#
_cell.length_a   1.000
_cell.length_b   1.000
_cell.length_c   1.000
_cell.angle_alpha   90.00
_cell.angle_beta   90.00
_cell.angle_gamma   90.00
#
_symmetry.space_group_name_H-M   'P 1'
#
loop_
_entity.id
_entity.type
_entity.pdbx_description
1 polymer ?
#
loop_
_entity_poly.entity_id
_entity_poly.type
_entity_poly.pdbx_seq_one_letter_code
_entity_poly.pdbx_strand_id
1 'polypeptide(L)'
;MMDRDSFLQKYAGHLNEKQLAAVQTVNGPVLLLAVPGSGKTTVLVTRLGYMLYCEGIRPENILTLTYTVAATKDMARRFREIFGEEYSNALEFRTINGICARVIARYGQMIGKSAFELLTDEKVILRMLTEILVQNLS
;
A
#
# COMPACT_ATOMS: atom_id res chain seq x y z
N MET A 1 -16.43 -10.40 15.30
CA MET A 1 -15.07 -10.84 14.94
C MET A 1 -15.14 -12.27 14.46
N MET A 2 -14.46 -12.60 13.36
CA MET A 2 -14.41 -13.97 12.86
C MET A 2 -13.36 -14.76 13.64
N ASP A 3 -13.65 -16.05 13.91
CA ASP A 3 -12.68 -16.96 14.49
C ASP A 3 -11.48 -17.17 13.53
N ARG A 4 -10.26 -17.25 14.10
CA ARG A 4 -9.02 -17.37 13.32
C ARG A 4 -8.98 -18.63 12.47
N ASP A 5 -9.35 -19.78 13.05
CA ASP A 5 -9.33 -21.05 12.33
C ASP A 5 -10.33 -21.08 11.18
N SER A 6 -11.52 -20.53 11.41
CA SER A 6 -12.55 -20.37 10.36
C SER A 6 -12.07 -19.45 9.22
N PHE A 7 -11.40 -18.36 9.55
CA PHE A 7 -10.83 -17.46 8.55
C PHE A 7 -9.75 -18.15 7.72
N LEU A 8 -8.81 -18.80 8.38
CA LEU A 8 -7.70 -19.51 7.72
C LEU A 8 -8.20 -20.62 6.82
N GLN A 9 -9.16 -21.40 7.28
CA GLN A 9 -9.78 -22.45 6.47
C GLN A 9 -10.47 -21.88 5.23
N LYS A 10 -11.18 -20.77 5.36
CA LYS A 10 -11.95 -20.18 4.26
C LYS A 10 -11.08 -19.43 3.24
N TYR A 11 -10.07 -18.69 3.70
CA TYR A 11 -9.36 -17.71 2.88
C TYR A 11 -7.86 -18.02 2.66
N ALA A 12 -7.25 -18.82 3.48
CA ALA A 12 -5.81 -19.02 3.51
C ALA A 12 -5.34 -20.45 3.14
N GLY A 13 -6.24 -21.32 2.71
CA GLY A 13 -5.91 -22.72 2.42
C GLY A 13 -4.90 -22.93 1.28
N HIS A 14 -4.67 -21.95 0.44
CA HIS A 14 -3.70 -21.96 -0.66
C HIS A 14 -2.33 -21.39 -0.28
N LEU A 15 -2.16 -20.88 0.95
CA LEU A 15 -0.92 -20.30 1.41
C LEU A 15 0.03 -21.35 1.99
N ASN A 16 1.34 -21.18 1.74
CA ASN A 16 2.36 -21.97 2.42
C ASN A 16 2.60 -21.44 3.85
N GLU A 17 3.40 -22.16 4.64
CA GLU A 17 3.66 -21.83 6.05
C GLU A 17 4.23 -20.42 6.25
N LYS A 18 5.17 -19.98 5.39
CA LYS A 18 5.79 -18.65 5.49
C LYS A 18 4.80 -17.54 5.14
N GLN A 19 3.98 -17.75 4.13
CA GLN A 19 2.91 -16.85 3.75
C GLN A 19 1.86 -16.77 4.84
N LEU A 20 1.48 -17.90 5.42
CA LEU A 20 0.53 -17.96 6.53
C LEU A 20 1.07 -17.21 7.76
N ALA A 21 2.34 -17.42 8.11
CA ALA A 21 2.99 -16.67 9.19
C ALA A 21 2.97 -15.16 8.95
N ALA A 22 3.20 -14.72 7.70
CA ALA A 22 3.12 -13.30 7.33
C ALA A 22 1.70 -12.73 7.46
N VAL A 23 0.68 -13.51 7.16
CA VAL A 23 -0.73 -13.12 7.35
C VAL A 23 -1.06 -12.93 8.82
N GLN A 24 -0.63 -13.84 9.67
CA GLN A 24 -0.98 -13.87 11.10
C GLN A 24 -0.11 -12.94 11.97
N THR A 25 1.10 -12.60 11.54
CA THR A 25 1.98 -11.70 12.30
C THR A 25 1.59 -10.26 12.02
N VAL A 26 0.72 -9.69 12.84
CA VAL A 26 0.19 -8.34 12.68
C VAL A 26 1.02 -7.31 13.44
N ASN A 27 1.53 -7.64 14.61
CA ASN A 27 2.30 -6.73 15.45
C ASN A 27 3.79 -6.76 15.11
N GLY A 28 4.37 -5.58 15.01
CA GLY A 28 5.79 -5.42 14.69
C GLY A 28 6.12 -5.51 13.19
N PRO A 29 7.37 -5.24 12.82
CA PRO A 29 7.82 -5.31 11.44
C PRO A 29 7.89 -6.75 10.93
N VAL A 30 7.40 -6.97 9.72
CA VAL A 30 7.44 -8.25 9.01
C VAL A 30 8.02 -8.04 7.62
N LEU A 31 8.99 -8.83 7.25
CA LEU A 31 9.55 -8.89 5.90
C LEU A 31 9.25 -10.25 5.27
N LEU A 32 8.45 -10.25 4.22
CA LEU A 32 8.19 -11.43 3.42
C LEU A 32 8.98 -11.36 2.12
N LEU A 33 9.99 -12.21 2.00
CA LEU A 33 10.75 -12.36 0.76
C LEU A 33 10.04 -13.33 -0.18
N ALA A 34 9.77 -12.86 -1.39
CA ALA A 34 9.04 -13.64 -2.37
C ALA A 34 9.57 -13.35 -3.78
N VAL A 35 9.69 -14.40 -4.57
CA VAL A 35 10.06 -14.28 -6.00
C VAL A 35 8.88 -13.76 -6.82
N PRO A 36 9.13 -13.16 -8.00
CA PRO A 36 8.06 -12.77 -8.92
C PRO A 36 7.14 -13.95 -9.25
N GLY A 37 5.82 -13.72 -9.26
CA GLY A 37 4.82 -14.77 -9.53
C GLY A 37 4.49 -15.70 -8.36
N SER A 38 5.03 -15.47 -7.16
CA SER A 38 4.79 -16.30 -5.98
C SER A 38 3.48 -16.00 -5.22
N GLY A 39 2.63 -15.11 -5.74
CA GLY A 39 1.37 -14.76 -5.10
C GLY A 39 1.47 -13.72 -3.97
N LYS A 40 2.49 -12.86 -3.98
CA LYS A 40 2.69 -11.78 -2.99
C LYS A 40 1.45 -10.92 -2.77
N THR A 41 0.80 -10.51 -3.83
CA THR A 41 -0.40 -9.67 -3.76
C THR A 41 -1.54 -10.40 -3.04
N THR A 42 -1.72 -11.67 -3.31
CA THR A 42 -2.73 -12.49 -2.63
C THR A 42 -2.44 -12.62 -1.13
N VAL A 43 -1.18 -12.78 -0.74
CA VAL A 43 -0.77 -12.80 0.68
C VAL A 43 -1.10 -11.47 1.36
N LEU A 44 -0.77 -10.35 0.74
CA LEU A 44 -1.08 -9.01 1.27
C LEU A 44 -2.57 -8.78 1.42
N VAL A 45 -3.36 -9.14 0.42
CA VAL A 45 -4.83 -9.03 0.45
C VAL A 45 -5.43 -9.92 1.53
N THR A 46 -4.96 -11.15 1.67
CA THR A 46 -5.41 -12.06 2.73
C THR A 46 -5.05 -11.52 4.11
N ARG A 47 -3.86 -10.93 4.26
CA ARG A 47 -3.45 -10.27 5.50
C ARG A 47 -4.36 -9.11 5.88
N LEU A 48 -4.76 -8.29 4.92
CA LEU A 48 -5.74 -7.21 5.16
C LEU A 48 -7.06 -7.77 5.72
N GLY A 49 -7.57 -8.81 5.11
CA GLY A 49 -8.77 -9.49 5.62
C GLY A 49 -8.58 -10.02 7.04
N TYR A 50 -7.45 -10.64 7.33
CA TYR A 50 -7.13 -11.14 8.67
C TYR A 50 -7.10 -10.02 9.71
N MET A 51 -6.47 -8.90 9.40
CA MET A 51 -6.41 -7.72 10.27
C MET A 51 -7.81 -7.17 10.59
N LEU A 52 -8.68 -7.11 9.60
CA LEU A 52 -10.06 -6.60 9.75
C LEU A 52 -10.97 -7.58 10.48
N TYR A 53 -11.01 -8.83 10.04
CA TYR A 53 -12.01 -9.81 10.49
C TYR A 53 -11.61 -10.56 11.75
N CYS A 54 -10.31 -10.84 11.96
CA CYS A 54 -9.81 -11.61 13.09
C CYS A 54 -9.21 -10.74 14.20
N GLU A 55 -8.51 -9.69 13.85
CA GLU A 55 -7.84 -8.80 14.82
C GLU A 55 -8.68 -7.56 15.17
N GLY A 56 -9.78 -7.33 14.47
CA GLY A 56 -10.69 -6.20 14.72
C GLY A 56 -10.06 -4.83 14.49
N ILE A 57 -9.02 -4.76 13.67
CA ILE A 57 -8.37 -3.48 13.32
C ILE A 57 -9.32 -2.72 12.40
N ARG A 58 -9.58 -1.46 12.74
CA ARG A 58 -10.44 -0.63 11.92
C ARG A 58 -9.78 -0.26 10.59
N PRO A 59 -10.53 -0.24 9.47
CA PRO A 59 -9.96 0.01 8.15
C PRO A 59 -9.23 1.36 8.04
N GLU A 60 -9.70 2.40 8.74
CA GLU A 60 -9.05 3.71 8.77
C GLU A 60 -7.67 3.72 9.46
N ASN A 61 -7.32 2.67 10.18
CA ASN A 61 -6.02 2.49 10.81
C ASN A 61 -5.05 1.65 9.96
N ILE A 62 -5.44 1.30 8.75
CA ILE A 62 -4.63 0.50 7.82
C ILE A 62 -4.29 1.34 6.58
N LEU A 63 -3.01 1.46 6.30
CA LEU A 63 -2.51 2.09 5.08
C LEU A 63 -1.76 1.06 4.25
N THR A 64 -2.24 0.82 3.04
CA THR A 64 -1.60 -0.08 2.08
C THR A 64 -0.91 0.72 0.99
N LEU A 65 0.40 0.55 0.87
CA LEU A 65 1.24 1.28 -0.07
C LEU A 65 1.76 0.37 -1.19
N THR A 66 1.76 0.92 -2.39
CA THR A 66 2.34 0.30 -3.59
C THR A 66 3.22 1.31 -4.33
N TYR A 67 4.00 0.84 -5.32
CA TYR A 67 4.79 1.74 -6.17
C TYR A 67 3.98 2.33 -7.32
N THR A 68 2.99 1.61 -7.86
CA THR A 68 2.27 2.02 -9.08
C THR A 68 0.77 2.15 -8.84
N VAL A 69 0.13 3.02 -9.61
CA VAL A 69 -1.33 3.17 -9.60
C VAL A 69 -2.02 1.87 -10.03
N ALA A 70 -1.45 1.16 -11.01
CA ALA A 70 -1.98 -0.12 -11.48
C ALA A 70 -1.99 -1.17 -10.36
N ALA A 71 -0.91 -1.29 -9.58
CA ALA A 71 -0.83 -2.20 -8.43
C ALA A 71 -1.85 -1.82 -7.33
N THR A 72 -2.04 -0.54 -7.08
CA THR A 72 -3.05 -0.03 -6.15
C THR A 72 -4.46 -0.48 -6.54
N LYS A 73 -4.82 -0.29 -7.80
CA LYS A 73 -6.13 -0.70 -8.33
C LYS A 73 -6.31 -2.21 -8.31
N ASP A 74 -5.27 -2.97 -8.65
CA ASP A 74 -5.30 -4.44 -8.63
C ASP A 74 -5.53 -4.98 -7.21
N MET A 75 -4.85 -4.44 -6.21
CA MET A 75 -5.05 -4.83 -4.80
C MET A 75 -6.46 -4.52 -4.31
N ALA A 76 -6.97 -3.33 -4.60
CA ALA A 76 -8.33 -2.94 -4.23
C ALA A 76 -9.38 -3.84 -4.89
N ARG A 77 -9.20 -4.17 -6.17
CA ARG A 77 -10.07 -5.10 -6.90
C ARG A 77 -10.04 -6.49 -6.28
N ARG A 78 -8.86 -7.06 -6.02
CA ARG A 78 -8.71 -8.40 -5.43
C ARG A 78 -9.31 -8.46 -4.02
N PHE A 79 -9.11 -7.42 -3.22
CA PHE A 79 -9.74 -7.35 -1.90
C PHE A 79 -11.26 -7.42 -2.00
N ARG A 80 -11.85 -6.66 -2.91
CA ARG A 80 -13.30 -6.64 -3.14
C ARG A 80 -13.83 -7.98 -3.64
N GLU A 81 -13.10 -8.64 -4.53
CA GLU A 81 -13.47 -9.96 -5.05
C GLU A 81 -13.48 -11.04 -3.97
N ILE A 82 -12.55 -10.98 -3.02
CA ILE A 82 -12.42 -12.00 -1.95
C ILE A 82 -13.34 -11.69 -0.77
N PHE A 83 -13.38 -10.44 -0.32
CA PHE A 83 -14.03 -10.04 0.93
C PHE A 83 -15.30 -9.20 0.75
N GLY A 84 -15.64 -8.83 -0.48
CA GLY A 84 -16.80 -7.98 -0.76
C GLY A 84 -16.55 -6.50 -0.54
N GLU A 85 -17.63 -5.72 -0.50
CA GLU A 85 -17.56 -4.25 -0.50
C GLU A 85 -17.58 -3.62 0.89
N GLU A 86 -17.84 -4.38 1.94
CA GLU A 86 -18.03 -3.88 3.30
C GLU A 86 -16.93 -2.91 3.75
N TYR A 87 -15.66 -3.29 3.55
CA TYR A 87 -14.50 -2.47 3.94
C TYR A 87 -13.76 -1.85 2.78
N SER A 88 -14.11 -2.17 1.54
CA SER A 88 -13.34 -1.77 0.36
C SER A 88 -13.26 -0.25 0.18
N ASN A 89 -14.32 0.46 0.55
CA ASN A 89 -14.39 1.92 0.46
C ASN A 89 -13.71 2.64 1.64
N ALA A 90 -13.54 1.95 2.77
CA ALA A 90 -12.91 2.51 3.97
C ALA A 90 -11.39 2.24 4.04
N LEU A 91 -10.90 1.24 3.29
CA LEU A 91 -9.47 0.93 3.19
C LEU A 91 -8.74 1.95 2.32
N GLU A 92 -7.57 2.36 2.79
CA GLU A 92 -6.66 3.22 2.03
C GLU A 92 -5.65 2.41 1.23
N PHE A 93 -5.77 2.46 -0.10
CA PHE A 93 -4.78 1.94 -1.04
C PHE A 93 -4.15 3.12 -1.77
N ARG A 94 -2.86 3.34 -1.59
CA ARG A 94 -2.14 4.50 -2.14
C ARG A 94 -0.82 4.10 -2.76
N THR A 95 -0.33 4.90 -3.69
CA THR A 95 1.08 4.86 -4.05
C THR A 95 1.91 5.61 -3.02
N ILE A 96 3.20 5.24 -2.89
CA ILE A 96 4.14 5.96 -2.02
C ILE A 96 4.19 7.45 -2.40
N ASN A 97 4.32 7.77 -3.68
CA ASN A 97 4.30 9.16 -4.15
C ASN A 97 2.99 9.87 -3.83
N GLY A 98 1.85 9.19 -3.99
CA GLY A 98 0.54 9.76 -3.69
C GLY A 98 0.36 10.13 -2.22
N ILE A 99 0.80 9.28 -1.29
CA ILE A 99 0.72 9.60 0.14
C ILE A 99 1.70 10.71 0.53
N CYS A 100 2.90 10.72 -0.03
CA CYS A 100 3.86 11.80 0.20
C CYS A 100 3.32 13.15 -0.27
N ALA A 101 2.71 13.20 -1.45
CA ALA A 101 2.08 14.42 -1.95
C ALA A 101 0.97 14.93 -1.03
N ARG A 102 0.13 14.04 -0.49
CA ARG A 102 -0.91 14.40 0.49
C ARG A 102 -0.33 14.94 1.80
N VAL A 103 0.73 14.33 2.30
CA VAL A 103 1.42 14.79 3.51
C VAL A 103 2.00 16.19 3.29
N ILE A 104 2.65 16.43 2.15
CA ILE A 104 3.19 17.77 1.81
C ILE A 104 2.05 18.78 1.70
N ALA A 105 0.96 18.46 1.01
CA ALA A 105 -0.19 19.35 0.86
C ALA A 105 -0.80 19.76 2.22
N ARG A 106 -0.84 18.82 3.18
CA ARG A 106 -1.45 19.07 4.49
C ARG A 106 -0.52 19.72 5.50
N TYR A 107 0.74 19.34 5.52
CA TYR A 107 1.69 19.72 6.57
C TYR A 107 2.88 20.53 6.06
N GLY A 108 3.00 20.74 4.76
CA GLY A 108 4.14 21.42 4.15
C GLY A 108 4.37 22.82 4.69
N GLN A 109 3.31 23.54 5.01
CA GLN A 109 3.39 24.89 5.60
C GLN A 109 4.14 24.90 6.95
N MET A 110 4.06 23.82 7.72
CA MET A 110 4.75 23.72 9.02
C MET A 110 6.28 23.71 8.88
N ILE A 111 6.78 23.35 7.71
CA ILE A 111 8.23 23.33 7.38
C ILE A 111 8.59 24.37 6.30
N GLY A 112 7.76 25.41 6.13
CA GLY A 112 7.99 26.46 5.17
C GLY A 112 7.82 26.06 3.69
N LYS A 113 7.09 24.97 3.42
CA LYS A 113 6.77 24.52 2.06
C LYS A 113 5.30 24.79 1.77
N SER A 114 5.03 25.42 0.64
CA SER A 114 3.65 25.56 0.14
C SER A 114 3.19 24.29 -0.59
N ALA A 115 1.88 24.10 -0.67
CA ALA A 115 1.33 23.07 -1.54
C ALA A 115 1.67 23.39 -3.00
N PHE A 116 2.20 22.41 -3.71
CA PHE A 116 2.62 22.57 -5.10
C PHE A 116 1.72 21.71 -6.00
N GLU A 117 1.51 22.18 -7.21
CA GLU A 117 1.02 21.33 -8.26
C GLU A 117 2.11 20.31 -8.66
N LEU A 118 1.67 19.11 -8.98
CA LEU A 118 2.59 18.09 -9.47
C LEU A 118 3.11 18.50 -10.85
N LEU A 119 4.43 18.64 -10.97
CA LEU A 119 5.06 18.96 -12.23
C LEU A 119 5.05 17.74 -13.15
N THR A 120 4.26 17.79 -14.23
CA THR A 120 4.10 16.71 -15.20
C THR A 120 4.64 17.04 -16.59
N ASP A 121 5.03 18.29 -16.84
CA ASP A 121 5.61 18.71 -18.12
C ASP A 121 7.06 18.25 -18.23
N GLU A 122 7.30 17.26 -19.08
CA GLU A 122 8.63 16.66 -19.30
C GLU A 122 9.68 17.66 -19.77
N LYS A 123 9.29 18.67 -20.56
CA LYS A 123 10.22 19.69 -21.04
C LYS A 123 10.70 20.59 -19.89
N VAL A 124 9.81 20.93 -18.97
CA VAL A 124 10.13 21.72 -17.78
C VAL A 124 11.02 20.91 -16.84
N ILE A 125 10.69 19.64 -16.62
CA ILE A 125 11.50 18.72 -15.81
C ILE A 125 12.91 18.57 -16.38
N LEU A 126 13.03 18.35 -17.69
CA LEU A 126 14.33 18.21 -18.37
C LEU A 126 15.17 19.48 -18.24
N ARG A 127 14.55 20.66 -18.43
CA ARG A 127 15.25 21.93 -18.26
C ARG A 127 15.78 22.11 -16.83
N MET A 128 14.95 21.84 -15.84
CA MET A 128 15.33 21.95 -14.41
C MET A 128 16.48 20.98 -14.09
N LEU A 129 16.41 19.73 -14.54
CA LEU A 129 17.48 18.76 -14.34
C LEU A 129 18.78 19.18 -15.02
N THR A 130 18.71 19.76 -16.22
CA THR A 130 19.88 20.28 -16.95
C THR A 130 20.54 21.43 -16.18
N GLU A 131 19.75 22.38 -15.67
CA GLU A 131 20.25 23.49 -14.86
C GLU A 131 20.96 23.00 -13.59
N ILE A 132 20.38 22.03 -12.88
CA ILE A 132 20.98 21.42 -11.68
C ILE A 132 22.32 20.74 -12.03
N LEU A 133 22.38 19.98 -13.13
CA LEU A 133 23.60 19.31 -13.57
C LEU A 133 24.70 20.31 -13.90
N VAL A 134 24.39 21.38 -14.67
CA VAL A 134 25.35 22.43 -15.02
C VAL A 134 25.90 23.13 -13.77
N GLN A 135 25.05 23.45 -12.81
CA GLN A 135 25.47 24.09 -11.55
C GLN A 135 26.39 23.21 -10.69
N ASN A 136 26.23 21.88 -10.76
CA ASN A 136 27.03 20.96 -9.95
C ASN A 136 28.30 20.44 -10.66
N LEU A 137 28.42 20.67 -11.99
CA LEU A 137 29.61 20.28 -12.78
C LEU A 137 30.61 21.42 -12.96
N SER A 138 30.24 22.60 -12.56
CA SER A 138 31.12 23.78 -12.52
C SER A 138 31.61 24.00 -11.09
#